data_8f7ce1c23e8c18a0377eefe173e20379
#
_entry.id   8f7ce1c23e8c18a0377eefe173e20379
#
_cell.length_a   1.000
_cell.length_b   1.000
_cell.length_c   1.000
_cell.angle_alpha   90.00
_cell.angle_beta   90.00
_cell.angle_gamma   90.00
#
_symmetry.space_group_name_H-M   'P 1'
#
loop_
_entity.id
_entity.type
_entity.pdbx_description
1 polymer ?
#
loop_
_entity_poly.entity_id
_entity_poly.type
_entity_poly.pdbx_seq_one_letter_code
_entity_poly.pdbx_strand_id
1 'polypeptide(L)'
;YLKYAAELQSVEKSQINDAVKKMVRVCGLEDVKHKDIGELSKGYRQRVGLAQAMIHNPDVLLLDEPTSGLDPNQIIEIRKLIRDLGKQKTLILSTHILQEVQATCDRVIIINNGQIVADGTTDSLQKKFQGQLKLSLTIKKDPKAGKEKVQSMFESVIGVEKVKFVSDDNEVWNIDITANKGSDVRDAVFKKVVSNDMVLLNLHQEETSLEDIFRKLTTH
;
A
#
# COMPACT_ATOMS: atom_id res chain seq x y z
N TYR A 1 -11.92 -27.37 -18.90
CA TYR A 1 -10.66 -27.18 -18.18
C TYR A 1 -10.82 -27.34 -16.65
N LEU A 2 -11.71 -26.60 -15.98
CA LEU A 2 -11.90 -26.70 -14.52
C LEU A 2 -12.36 -28.08 -14.05
N LYS A 3 -13.15 -28.83 -14.84
CA LYS A 3 -13.50 -30.24 -14.54
C LYS A 3 -12.25 -31.10 -14.49
N TYR A 4 -11.40 -31.00 -15.50
CA TYR A 4 -10.13 -31.72 -15.56
C TYR A 4 -9.19 -31.34 -14.39
N ALA A 5 -9.12 -30.05 -14.06
CA ALA A 5 -8.35 -29.58 -12.89
C ALA A 5 -8.89 -30.18 -11.58
N ALA A 6 -10.21 -30.27 -11.42
CA ALA A 6 -10.85 -30.88 -10.26
C ALA A 6 -10.52 -32.39 -10.14
N GLU A 7 -10.53 -33.11 -11.25
CA GLU A 7 -10.13 -34.53 -11.27
C GLU A 7 -8.67 -34.72 -10.87
N LEU A 8 -7.75 -33.90 -11.40
CA LEU A 8 -6.34 -33.92 -11.04
C LEU A 8 -6.09 -33.60 -9.56
N GLN A 9 -6.91 -32.72 -8.97
CA GLN A 9 -6.86 -32.34 -7.56
C GLN A 9 -7.65 -33.28 -6.64
N SER A 10 -8.04 -34.48 -7.17
CA SER A 10 -8.73 -35.53 -6.42
C SER A 10 -10.07 -35.09 -5.81
N VAL A 11 -10.76 -34.15 -6.44
CA VAL A 11 -12.15 -33.83 -6.07
C VAL A 11 -13.05 -34.99 -6.38
N GLU A 12 -13.91 -35.38 -5.45
CA GLU A 12 -14.84 -36.49 -5.64
C GLU A 12 -15.73 -36.27 -6.88
N LYS A 13 -15.88 -37.30 -7.73
CA LYS A 13 -16.60 -37.20 -9.00
C LYS A 13 -18.02 -36.65 -8.86
N SER A 14 -18.71 -37.02 -7.78
CA SER A 14 -20.04 -36.50 -7.41
C SER A 14 -20.07 -35.01 -7.19
N GLN A 15 -18.97 -34.42 -6.71
CA GLN A 15 -18.85 -33.01 -6.29
C GLN A 15 -18.26 -32.09 -7.37
N ILE A 16 -17.64 -32.64 -8.44
CA ILE A 16 -16.94 -31.87 -9.46
C ILE A 16 -17.83 -30.79 -10.09
N ASN A 17 -19.07 -31.14 -10.47
CA ASN A 17 -19.95 -30.17 -11.12
C ASN A 17 -20.30 -29.00 -10.22
N ASP A 18 -20.51 -29.23 -8.92
CA ASP A 18 -20.84 -28.19 -7.97
C ASP A 18 -19.61 -27.35 -7.59
N ALA A 19 -18.43 -27.98 -7.48
CA ALA A 19 -17.17 -27.28 -7.31
C ALA A 19 -16.89 -26.32 -8.49
N VAL A 20 -17.08 -26.80 -9.73
CA VAL A 20 -16.92 -25.95 -10.93
C VAL A 20 -17.92 -24.79 -10.94
N LYS A 21 -19.21 -25.04 -10.67
CA LYS A 21 -20.22 -23.95 -10.59
C LYS A 21 -19.86 -22.93 -9.52
N LYS A 22 -19.40 -23.40 -8.35
CA LYS A 22 -18.94 -22.51 -7.26
C LYS A 22 -17.76 -21.65 -7.71
N MET A 23 -16.75 -22.24 -8.34
CA MET A 23 -15.57 -21.51 -8.81
C MET A 23 -15.88 -20.52 -9.93
N VAL A 24 -16.73 -20.89 -10.88
CA VAL A 24 -17.22 -19.98 -11.93
C VAL A 24 -17.85 -18.74 -11.32
N ARG A 25 -18.71 -18.90 -10.30
CA ARG A 25 -19.37 -17.79 -9.61
C ARG A 25 -18.37 -16.95 -8.80
N VAL A 26 -17.56 -17.60 -7.96
CA VAL A 26 -16.62 -16.91 -7.05
C VAL A 26 -15.60 -16.10 -7.83
N CYS A 27 -15.11 -16.63 -8.96
CA CYS A 27 -14.10 -15.97 -9.78
C CYS A 27 -14.69 -15.05 -10.87
N GLY A 28 -16.03 -14.93 -10.95
CA GLY A 28 -16.71 -14.07 -11.95
C GLY A 28 -16.41 -14.51 -13.38
N LEU A 29 -16.62 -15.81 -13.67
CA LEU A 29 -16.35 -16.42 -14.98
C LEU A 29 -17.62 -16.77 -15.76
N GLU A 30 -18.81 -16.36 -15.28
CA GLU A 30 -20.10 -16.71 -15.85
C GLU A 30 -20.19 -16.39 -17.35
N ASP A 31 -19.78 -15.17 -17.73
CA ASP A 31 -19.90 -14.66 -19.10
C ASP A 31 -18.93 -15.30 -20.08
N VAL A 32 -17.86 -15.92 -19.57
CA VAL A 32 -16.77 -16.48 -20.38
C VAL A 32 -16.62 -18.00 -20.27
N LYS A 33 -17.45 -18.68 -19.48
CA LYS A 33 -17.36 -20.12 -19.20
C LYS A 33 -17.43 -21.02 -20.44
N HIS A 34 -17.96 -20.51 -21.55
CA HIS A 34 -18.12 -21.21 -22.81
C HIS A 34 -17.03 -20.92 -23.85
N LYS A 35 -16.12 -20.00 -23.54
CA LYS A 35 -15.00 -19.62 -24.40
C LYS A 35 -13.79 -20.50 -24.13
N ASP A 36 -12.93 -20.63 -25.13
CA ASP A 36 -11.63 -21.25 -24.97
C ASP A 36 -10.69 -20.32 -24.15
N ILE A 37 -9.80 -20.93 -23.34
CA ILE A 37 -8.88 -20.16 -22.46
C ILE A 37 -7.98 -19.25 -23.30
N GLY A 38 -7.60 -19.68 -24.51
CA GLY A 38 -6.80 -18.88 -25.43
C GLY A 38 -7.46 -17.58 -25.88
N GLU A 39 -8.79 -17.55 -25.91
CA GLU A 39 -9.59 -16.36 -26.30
C GLU A 39 -9.81 -15.38 -25.16
N LEU A 40 -9.46 -15.77 -23.93
CA LEU A 40 -9.68 -14.95 -22.76
C LEU A 40 -8.63 -13.82 -22.64
N SER A 41 -9.06 -12.65 -22.13
CA SER A 41 -8.13 -11.62 -21.70
C SER A 41 -7.19 -12.13 -20.61
N LYS A 42 -6.09 -11.44 -20.39
CA LYS A 42 -5.14 -11.79 -19.32
C LYS A 42 -5.82 -11.84 -17.95
N GLY A 43 -6.70 -10.89 -17.64
CA GLY A 43 -7.46 -10.86 -16.38
C GLY A 43 -8.39 -12.05 -16.21
N TYR A 44 -9.09 -12.46 -17.26
CA TYR A 44 -9.92 -13.68 -17.19
C TYR A 44 -9.07 -14.94 -17.06
N ARG A 45 -7.92 -15.04 -17.74
CA ARG A 45 -6.98 -16.16 -17.53
C ARG A 45 -6.48 -16.23 -16.09
N GLN A 46 -6.18 -15.08 -15.47
CA GLN A 46 -5.79 -15.02 -14.06
C GLN A 46 -6.90 -15.53 -13.14
N ARG A 47 -8.16 -15.15 -13.39
CA ARG A 47 -9.33 -15.66 -12.65
C ARG A 47 -9.54 -17.16 -12.85
N VAL A 48 -9.29 -17.69 -14.04
CA VAL A 48 -9.29 -19.14 -14.29
C VAL A 48 -8.20 -19.85 -13.51
N GLY A 49 -6.99 -19.27 -13.42
CA GLY A 49 -5.90 -19.77 -12.58
C GLY A 49 -6.25 -19.81 -11.09
N LEU A 50 -6.89 -18.74 -10.58
CA LEU A 50 -7.41 -18.72 -9.22
C LEU A 50 -8.50 -19.80 -9.00
N ALA A 51 -9.43 -19.92 -9.93
CA ALA A 51 -10.47 -20.97 -9.87
C ALA A 51 -9.87 -22.37 -9.84
N GLN A 52 -8.85 -22.62 -10.66
CA GLN A 52 -8.10 -23.89 -10.66
C GLN A 52 -7.41 -24.15 -9.32
N ALA A 53 -6.72 -23.15 -8.77
CA ALA A 53 -6.01 -23.30 -7.50
C ALA A 53 -6.95 -23.56 -6.32
N MET A 54 -8.21 -23.12 -6.42
CA MET A 54 -9.21 -23.24 -5.35
C MET A 54 -10.20 -24.39 -5.54
N ILE A 55 -10.20 -25.10 -6.68
CA ILE A 55 -11.24 -26.06 -7.04
C ILE A 55 -11.41 -27.19 -6.02
N HIS A 56 -10.32 -27.60 -5.37
CA HIS A 56 -10.27 -28.63 -4.32
C HIS A 56 -10.45 -28.07 -2.91
N ASN A 57 -10.80 -26.78 -2.78
CA ASN A 57 -11.06 -26.07 -1.53
C ASN A 57 -9.89 -26.11 -0.52
N PRO A 58 -8.66 -25.70 -0.88
CA PRO A 58 -7.50 -25.71 0.04
C PRO A 58 -7.69 -24.74 1.19
N ASP A 59 -7.05 -25.02 2.36
CA ASP A 59 -7.03 -24.12 3.50
C ASP A 59 -6.04 -22.98 3.32
N VAL A 60 -4.95 -23.22 2.59
CA VAL A 60 -3.88 -22.27 2.29
C VAL A 60 -3.74 -22.09 0.78
N LEU A 61 -3.67 -20.85 0.33
CA LEU A 61 -3.48 -20.50 -1.07
C LEU A 61 -2.26 -19.62 -1.23
N LEU A 62 -1.34 -20.03 -2.10
CA LEU A 62 -0.14 -19.27 -2.47
C LEU A 62 -0.38 -18.61 -3.82
N LEU A 63 -0.26 -17.30 -3.88
CA LEU A 63 -0.42 -16.48 -5.08
C LEU A 63 0.87 -15.74 -5.38
N ASP A 64 1.46 -16.05 -6.53
CA ASP A 64 2.66 -15.39 -7.00
C ASP A 64 2.29 -14.32 -8.04
N GLU A 65 2.59 -13.04 -7.74
CA GLU A 65 2.34 -11.89 -8.61
C GLU A 65 0.94 -11.87 -9.26
N PRO A 66 -0.16 -12.01 -8.49
CA PRO A 66 -1.50 -12.27 -9.04
C PRO A 66 -2.08 -11.13 -9.86
N THR A 67 -1.52 -9.93 -9.77
CA THR A 67 -1.98 -8.72 -10.47
C THR A 67 -1.04 -8.31 -11.60
N SER A 68 0.06 -9.04 -11.79
CA SER A 68 1.09 -8.69 -12.77
C SER A 68 0.55 -8.59 -14.20
N GLY A 69 0.75 -7.41 -14.82
CA GLY A 69 0.38 -7.11 -16.20
C GLY A 69 -1.12 -7.05 -16.46
N LEU A 70 -1.91 -6.76 -15.44
CA LEU A 70 -3.32 -6.42 -15.54
C LEU A 70 -3.48 -4.90 -15.67
N ASP A 71 -4.58 -4.48 -16.28
CA ASP A 71 -4.96 -3.06 -16.29
C ASP A 71 -5.51 -2.62 -14.90
N PRO A 72 -5.58 -1.31 -14.61
CA PRO A 72 -6.00 -0.81 -13.30
C PRO A 72 -7.36 -1.31 -12.83
N ASN A 73 -8.34 -1.47 -13.73
CA ASN A 73 -9.68 -1.95 -13.37
C ASN A 73 -9.63 -3.44 -12.98
N GLN A 74 -8.91 -4.24 -13.76
CA GLN A 74 -8.71 -5.66 -13.46
C GLN A 74 -7.96 -5.86 -12.14
N ILE A 75 -6.98 -5.02 -11.82
CA ILE A 75 -6.27 -5.04 -10.53
C ILE A 75 -7.25 -4.84 -9.37
N ILE A 76 -8.15 -3.86 -9.47
CA ILE A 76 -9.17 -3.60 -8.43
C ILE A 76 -10.05 -4.83 -8.22
N GLU A 77 -10.49 -5.45 -9.29
CA GLU A 77 -11.36 -6.64 -9.24
C GLU A 77 -10.65 -7.86 -8.63
N ILE A 78 -9.40 -8.12 -9.04
CA ILE A 78 -8.59 -9.23 -8.47
C ILE A 78 -8.27 -8.98 -6.99
N ARG A 79 -7.92 -7.76 -6.60
CA ARG A 79 -7.71 -7.40 -5.19
C ARG A 79 -8.96 -7.63 -4.34
N LYS A 80 -10.13 -7.25 -4.86
CA LYS A 80 -11.41 -7.53 -4.18
C LYS A 80 -11.62 -9.03 -3.99
N LEU A 81 -11.41 -9.81 -5.05
CA LEU A 81 -11.53 -11.27 -5.00
C LEU A 81 -10.57 -11.88 -3.96
N ILE A 82 -9.29 -11.49 -3.98
CA ILE A 82 -8.28 -11.96 -3.02
C ILE A 82 -8.70 -11.62 -1.57
N ARG A 83 -9.15 -10.38 -1.31
CA ARG A 83 -9.65 -9.99 0.01
C ARG A 83 -10.84 -10.83 0.49
N ASP A 84 -11.80 -11.07 -0.40
CA ASP A 84 -12.99 -11.85 -0.03
C ASP A 84 -12.63 -13.30 0.27
N LEU A 85 -11.65 -13.86 -0.45
CA LEU A 85 -11.09 -15.18 -0.16
C LEU A 85 -10.32 -15.21 1.17
N GLY A 86 -9.55 -14.16 1.49
CA GLY A 86 -8.79 -14.03 2.73
C GLY A 86 -9.64 -14.04 4.00
N LYS A 87 -10.93 -13.71 3.91
CA LYS A 87 -11.88 -13.83 5.03
C LYS A 87 -12.17 -15.28 5.43
N GLN A 88 -11.92 -16.23 4.53
CA GLN A 88 -12.26 -17.63 4.72
C GLN A 88 -11.05 -18.57 4.69
N LYS A 89 -9.91 -18.12 4.18
CA LYS A 89 -8.72 -18.93 3.93
C LYS A 89 -7.45 -18.17 4.27
N THR A 90 -6.39 -18.90 4.56
CA THR A 90 -5.05 -18.30 4.67
C THR A 90 -4.50 -18.07 3.27
N LEU A 91 -4.20 -16.80 2.96
CA LEU A 91 -3.59 -16.42 1.68
C LEU A 91 -2.16 -15.94 1.91
N ILE A 92 -1.24 -16.44 1.11
CA ILE A 92 0.12 -15.92 1.03
C ILE A 92 0.29 -15.34 -0.36
N LEU A 93 0.66 -14.06 -0.40
CA LEU A 93 0.77 -13.28 -1.62
C LEU A 93 2.23 -12.85 -1.79
N SER A 94 2.88 -13.21 -2.90
CA SER A 94 4.14 -12.58 -3.27
C SER A 94 3.86 -11.44 -4.24
N THR A 95 4.48 -10.29 -4.03
CA THR A 95 4.44 -9.15 -4.94
C THR A 95 5.59 -8.20 -4.68
N HIS A 96 6.00 -7.47 -5.71
CA HIS A 96 6.96 -6.37 -5.61
C HIS A 96 6.25 -5.00 -5.57
N ILE A 97 4.92 -4.97 -5.65
CA ILE A 97 4.12 -3.74 -5.68
C ILE A 97 3.61 -3.44 -4.26
N LEU A 98 4.31 -2.55 -3.55
CA LEU A 98 4.03 -2.25 -2.13
C LEU A 98 2.65 -1.64 -1.90
N GLN A 99 2.11 -0.90 -2.88
CA GLN A 99 0.73 -0.40 -2.83
C GLN A 99 -0.31 -1.53 -2.81
N GLU A 100 0.00 -2.68 -3.42
CA GLU A 100 -0.88 -3.85 -3.36
C GLU A 100 -0.85 -4.50 -1.98
N VAL A 101 0.33 -4.57 -1.39
CA VAL A 101 0.51 -5.06 -0.03
C VAL A 101 -0.34 -4.26 0.95
N GLN A 102 -0.23 -2.92 0.93
CA GLN A 102 -1.02 -2.03 1.79
C GLN A 102 -2.52 -2.19 1.58
N ALA A 103 -2.93 -2.37 0.32
CA ALA A 103 -4.34 -2.45 -0.03
C ALA A 103 -4.97 -3.82 0.26
N THR A 104 -4.20 -4.90 0.41
CA THR A 104 -4.72 -6.27 0.36
C THR A 104 -4.32 -7.14 1.54
N CYS A 105 -3.15 -6.89 2.15
CA CYS A 105 -2.56 -7.77 3.16
C CYS A 105 -2.74 -7.24 4.58
N ASP A 106 -3.08 -8.12 5.53
CA ASP A 106 -3.15 -7.81 6.97
C ASP A 106 -1.76 -7.87 7.62
N ARG A 107 -0.86 -8.70 7.07
CA ARG A 107 0.50 -8.92 7.58
C ARG A 107 1.49 -8.94 6.43
N VAL A 108 2.66 -8.38 6.66
CA VAL A 108 3.74 -8.24 5.68
C VAL A 108 4.99 -8.88 6.22
N ILE A 109 5.65 -9.67 5.39
CA ILE A 109 6.97 -10.24 5.64
C ILE A 109 7.90 -9.70 4.55
N ILE A 110 8.98 -9.01 4.95
CA ILE A 110 10.01 -8.53 4.03
C ILE A 110 11.20 -9.49 4.11
N ILE A 111 11.58 -10.02 2.95
CA ILE A 111 12.71 -10.95 2.80
C ILE A 111 13.81 -10.23 2.03
N ASN A 112 15.04 -10.29 2.56
CA ASN A 112 16.24 -9.81 1.89
C ASN A 112 17.38 -10.82 2.09
N ASN A 113 18.09 -11.17 1.03
CA ASN A 113 19.18 -12.16 1.04
C ASN A 113 18.83 -13.49 1.75
N GLY A 114 17.60 -13.98 1.53
CA GLY A 114 17.10 -15.22 2.13
C GLY A 114 16.73 -15.14 3.61
N GLN A 115 16.76 -13.94 4.21
CA GLN A 115 16.43 -13.73 5.62
C GLN A 115 15.19 -12.84 5.77
N ILE A 116 14.37 -13.10 6.79
CA ILE A 116 13.27 -12.23 7.16
C ILE A 116 13.85 -11.01 7.88
N VAL A 117 13.76 -9.84 7.25
CA VAL A 117 14.27 -8.57 7.79
C VAL A 117 13.20 -7.73 8.45
N ALA A 118 11.93 -7.97 8.13
CA ALA A 118 10.79 -7.38 8.82
C ALA A 118 9.57 -8.31 8.75
N ASP A 119 8.75 -8.27 9.79
CA ASP A 119 7.50 -9.02 9.94
C ASP A 119 6.54 -8.25 10.83
N GLY A 120 5.30 -8.05 10.37
CA GLY A 120 4.27 -7.33 11.10
C GLY A 120 3.13 -6.83 10.22
N THR A 121 2.18 -6.12 10.83
CA THR A 121 1.17 -5.34 10.08
C THR A 121 1.81 -4.12 9.45
N THR A 122 1.21 -3.56 8.39
CA THR A 122 1.66 -2.31 7.75
C THR A 122 1.85 -1.21 8.77
N ASP A 123 0.87 -0.99 9.64
CA ASP A 123 0.91 0.04 10.69
C ASP A 123 2.02 -0.21 11.72
N SER A 124 2.23 -1.47 12.13
CA SER A 124 3.30 -1.81 13.08
C SER A 124 4.68 -1.59 12.50
N LEU A 125 4.85 -1.91 11.22
CA LEU A 125 6.09 -1.67 10.50
C LEU A 125 6.34 -0.17 10.31
N GLN A 126 5.33 0.59 9.90
CA GLN A 126 5.43 2.05 9.79
C GLN A 126 5.84 2.67 11.12
N LYS A 127 5.17 2.34 12.23
CA LYS A 127 5.53 2.83 13.57
C LYS A 127 6.96 2.45 13.99
N LYS A 128 7.36 1.19 13.74
CA LYS A 128 8.70 0.67 14.09
C LYS A 128 9.82 1.37 13.33
N PHE A 129 9.57 1.67 12.05
CA PHE A 129 10.55 2.31 11.16
C PHE A 129 10.29 3.80 10.96
N GLN A 130 9.26 4.36 11.62
CA GLN A 130 9.00 5.79 11.64
C GLN A 130 10.24 6.48 12.19
N GLY A 131 10.81 7.35 11.36
CA GLY A 131 11.95 8.18 11.72
C GLY A 131 11.52 9.36 12.59
N GLN A 132 12.24 10.44 12.47
CA GLN A 132 11.85 11.74 13.03
C GLN A 132 10.57 12.23 12.36
N LEU A 133 9.69 12.87 13.12
CA LEU A 133 8.51 13.53 12.58
C LEU A 133 8.94 14.58 11.55
N LYS A 134 8.41 14.50 10.37
CA LYS A 134 8.58 15.51 9.31
C LYS A 134 7.25 16.12 8.97
N LEU A 135 7.24 17.44 8.88
CA LEU A 135 6.08 18.24 8.49
C LEU A 135 6.40 19.00 7.21
N SER A 136 5.54 18.93 6.23
CA SER A 136 5.56 19.78 5.05
C SER A 136 4.50 20.86 5.19
N LEU A 137 4.92 22.11 5.14
CA LEU A 137 4.06 23.28 5.26
C LEU A 137 4.05 24.05 3.95
N THR A 138 2.87 24.55 3.57
CA THR A 138 2.73 25.59 2.55
C THR A 138 2.15 26.84 3.19
N ILE A 139 2.89 27.93 3.15
CA ILE A 139 2.53 29.22 3.77
C ILE A 139 2.47 30.27 2.67
N LYS A 140 1.44 31.14 2.72
CA LYS A 140 1.39 32.31 1.83
C LYS A 140 2.50 33.30 2.22
N LYS A 141 3.21 33.82 1.23
CA LYS A 141 4.23 34.85 1.46
C LYS A 141 3.62 36.10 2.02
N ASP A 142 4.21 36.59 3.11
CA ASP A 142 3.97 37.94 3.59
C ASP A 142 5.06 38.85 3.03
N PRO A 143 4.71 39.93 2.30
CA PRO A 143 5.68 40.88 1.79
C PRO A 143 6.54 41.55 2.87
N LYS A 144 6.07 41.52 4.14
CA LYS A 144 6.76 42.11 5.30
C LYS A 144 7.64 41.09 6.03
N ALA A 145 7.53 39.79 5.74
CA ALA A 145 8.31 38.76 6.39
C ALA A 145 9.34 38.20 5.40
N GLY A 146 10.62 38.41 5.66
CA GLY A 146 11.70 37.78 4.92
C GLY A 146 11.82 36.28 5.24
N LYS A 147 12.34 35.50 4.29
CA LYS A 147 12.58 34.04 4.43
C LYS A 147 13.37 33.68 5.69
N GLU A 148 14.42 34.46 5.99
CA GLU A 148 15.28 34.29 7.18
C GLU A 148 14.50 34.43 8.48
N LYS A 149 13.57 35.39 8.55
CA LYS A 149 12.70 35.59 9.70
C LYS A 149 11.76 34.39 9.92
N VAL A 150 11.19 33.87 8.85
CA VAL A 150 10.32 32.70 8.89
C VAL A 150 11.10 31.45 9.30
N GLN A 151 12.31 31.28 8.78
CA GLN A 151 13.19 30.17 9.16
C GLN A 151 13.51 30.23 10.66
N SER A 152 14.02 31.35 11.15
CA SER A 152 14.34 31.55 12.57
C SER A 152 13.12 31.37 13.48
N MET A 153 11.94 31.78 13.01
CA MET A 153 10.67 31.59 13.71
C MET A 153 10.38 30.11 13.97
N PHE A 154 10.52 29.25 12.95
CA PHE A 154 10.30 27.82 13.13
C PHE A 154 11.43 27.12 13.87
N GLU A 155 12.69 27.53 13.65
CA GLU A 155 13.83 27.01 14.40
C GLU A 155 13.73 27.32 15.91
N SER A 156 13.01 28.37 16.29
CA SER A 156 12.76 28.71 17.70
C SER A 156 11.72 27.80 18.38
N VAL A 157 11.02 26.93 17.64
CA VAL A 157 10.03 26.00 18.20
C VAL A 157 10.75 24.85 18.90
N ILE A 158 10.47 24.67 20.19
CA ILE A 158 11.05 23.59 20.99
C ILE A 158 10.70 22.24 20.35
N GLY A 159 11.72 21.41 20.08
CA GLY A 159 11.54 20.11 19.45
C GLY A 159 11.75 20.12 17.94
N VAL A 160 11.94 21.26 17.29
CA VAL A 160 12.37 21.35 15.89
C VAL A 160 13.87 21.16 15.81
N GLU A 161 14.33 20.27 14.93
CA GLU A 161 15.75 20.02 14.66
C GLU A 161 16.22 20.78 13.43
N LYS A 162 15.39 20.78 12.38
CA LYS A 162 15.78 21.37 11.09
C LYS A 162 14.59 21.97 10.37
N VAL A 163 14.83 23.11 9.74
CA VAL A 163 13.88 23.78 8.83
C VAL A 163 14.53 23.93 7.46
N LYS A 164 13.83 23.52 6.40
CA LYS A 164 14.34 23.61 5.04
C LYS A 164 13.25 24.17 4.12
N PHE A 165 13.57 25.22 3.38
CA PHE A 165 12.73 25.68 2.29
C PHE A 165 12.95 24.79 1.06
N VAL A 166 11.88 24.17 0.58
CA VAL A 166 11.91 23.21 -0.55
C VAL A 166 11.73 23.95 -1.86
N SER A 167 10.78 24.87 -1.92
CA SER A 167 10.56 25.71 -3.08
C SER A 167 10.16 27.13 -2.66
N ASP A 168 10.40 28.06 -3.55
CA ASP A 168 10.15 29.48 -3.40
C ASP A 168 9.39 29.98 -4.62
N ASP A 169 8.08 29.68 -4.65
CA ASP A 169 7.19 30.15 -5.70
C ASP A 169 6.79 31.61 -5.42
N ASN A 170 6.27 32.31 -6.44
CA ASN A 170 6.01 33.76 -6.33
C ASN A 170 5.07 34.15 -5.20
N GLU A 171 4.13 33.27 -4.77
CA GLU A 171 3.12 33.58 -3.76
C GLU A 171 3.23 32.74 -2.49
N VAL A 172 3.98 31.63 -2.48
CA VAL A 172 4.03 30.69 -1.37
C VAL A 172 5.44 30.22 -1.04
N TRP A 173 5.63 29.85 0.21
CA TRP A 173 6.80 29.08 0.67
C TRP A 173 6.38 27.65 0.98
N ASN A 174 7.10 26.68 0.42
CA ASN A 174 7.02 25.29 0.83
C ASN A 174 8.20 24.98 1.75
N ILE A 175 7.88 24.55 2.97
CA ILE A 175 8.85 24.41 4.07
C ILE A 175 8.73 23.02 4.67
N ASP A 176 9.85 22.31 4.76
CA ASP A 176 9.94 21.06 5.49
C ASP A 176 10.55 21.32 6.87
N ILE A 177 9.86 20.84 7.90
CA ILE A 177 10.30 20.87 9.30
C ILE A 177 10.56 19.45 9.77
N THR A 178 11.77 19.20 10.27
CA THR A 178 12.13 17.92 10.90
C THR A 178 12.17 18.15 12.41
N ALA A 179 11.43 17.32 13.15
CA ALA A 179 11.42 17.37 14.61
C ALA A 179 12.52 16.48 15.22
N ASN A 180 12.92 16.79 16.44
CA ASN A 180 13.75 15.89 17.24
C ASN A 180 13.07 14.55 17.46
N LYS A 181 13.84 13.48 17.59
CA LYS A 181 13.30 12.13 17.79
C LYS A 181 12.39 12.07 19.01
N GLY A 182 11.15 11.64 18.79
CA GLY A 182 10.14 11.52 19.84
C GLY A 182 9.38 12.82 20.18
N SER A 183 9.69 13.93 19.51
CA SER A 183 8.97 15.20 19.69
C SER A 183 7.82 15.34 18.71
N ASP A 184 6.66 15.74 19.22
CA ASP A 184 5.51 16.16 18.39
C ASP A 184 5.44 17.69 18.37
N VAL A 185 5.79 18.27 17.23
CA VAL A 185 5.86 19.74 17.07
C VAL A 185 4.67 20.31 16.31
N ARG A 186 3.66 19.50 15.95
CA ARG A 186 2.53 19.90 15.09
C ARG A 186 1.76 21.07 15.66
N ASP A 187 1.34 20.97 16.94
CA ASP A 187 0.58 22.03 17.61
C ASP A 187 1.41 23.31 17.78
N ALA A 188 2.68 23.16 18.17
CA ALA A 188 3.58 24.31 18.37
C ALA A 188 3.88 25.03 17.05
N VAL A 189 4.10 24.30 15.96
CA VAL A 189 4.30 24.86 14.62
C VAL A 189 3.05 25.58 14.14
N PHE A 190 1.85 24.97 14.29
CA PHE A 190 0.59 25.62 13.95
C PHE A 190 0.37 26.91 14.72
N LYS A 191 0.52 26.89 16.05
CA LYS A 191 0.37 28.07 16.90
C LYS A 191 1.36 29.17 16.52
N LYS A 192 2.58 28.79 16.12
CA LYS A 192 3.60 29.75 15.70
C LYS A 192 3.21 30.48 14.41
N VAL A 193 2.59 29.77 13.44
CA VAL A 193 2.04 30.38 12.23
C VAL A 193 0.95 31.38 12.58
N VAL A 194 -0.04 30.95 13.39
CA VAL A 194 -1.18 31.78 13.77
C VAL A 194 -0.74 33.04 14.57
N SER A 195 0.18 32.87 15.51
CA SER A 195 0.65 33.99 16.35
C SER A 195 1.49 35.04 15.60
N ASN A 196 1.92 34.74 14.37
CA ASN A 196 2.60 35.68 13.49
C ASN A 196 1.73 36.16 12.32
N ASP A 197 0.39 36.00 12.43
CA ASP A 197 -0.60 36.41 11.41
C ASP A 197 -0.30 35.88 10.01
N MET A 198 0.34 34.71 9.93
CA MET A 198 0.67 34.06 8.66
C MET A 198 -0.48 33.17 8.18
N VAL A 199 -0.67 33.08 6.88
CA VAL A 199 -1.69 32.23 6.27
C VAL A 199 -1.09 30.87 5.96
N LEU A 200 -1.54 29.83 6.68
CA LEU A 200 -1.23 28.45 6.42
C LEU A 200 -2.20 27.89 5.37
N LEU A 201 -1.66 27.41 4.26
CA LEU A 201 -2.43 26.82 3.17
C LEU A 201 -2.46 25.29 3.26
N ASN A 202 -1.35 24.70 3.74
CA ASN A 202 -1.25 23.26 3.96
C ASN A 202 -0.32 22.97 5.15
N LEU A 203 -0.67 21.93 5.92
CA LEU A 203 0.17 21.31 6.93
C LEU A 203 -0.02 19.80 6.83
N HIS A 204 0.99 19.12 6.36
CA HIS A 204 0.97 17.67 6.15
C HIS A 204 2.11 17.01 6.93
N GLN A 205 1.79 15.94 7.64
CA GLN A 205 2.81 15.07 8.25
C GLN A 205 3.23 14.02 7.22
N GLU A 206 4.53 13.98 6.92
CA GLU A 206 5.08 12.90 6.10
C GLU A 206 5.04 11.58 6.90
N GLU A 207 4.30 10.63 6.39
CA GLU A 207 4.29 9.26 6.92
C GLU A 207 5.38 8.45 6.22
N THR A 208 6.09 7.62 7.01
CA THR A 208 7.04 6.67 6.42
C THR A 208 6.27 5.64 5.60
N SER A 209 6.49 5.64 4.31
CA SER A 209 5.85 4.68 3.40
C SER A 209 6.45 3.27 3.55
N LEU A 210 5.72 2.24 3.10
CA LEU A 210 6.30 0.89 3.00
C LEU A 210 7.47 0.86 2.03
N GLU A 211 7.47 1.72 0.99
CA GLU A 211 8.57 1.89 0.05
C GLU A 211 9.85 2.35 0.74
N ASP A 212 9.75 3.31 1.66
CA ASP A 212 10.89 3.82 2.43
C ASP A 212 11.44 2.75 3.37
N ILE A 213 10.54 1.99 4.01
CA ILE A 213 10.91 0.87 4.88
C ILE A 213 11.62 -0.20 4.07
N PHE A 214 11.04 -0.61 2.94
CA PHE A 214 11.61 -1.60 2.05
C PHE A 214 13.01 -1.17 1.58
N ARG A 215 13.13 0.08 1.10
CA ARG A 215 14.42 0.65 0.67
C ARG A 215 15.45 0.61 1.80
N LYS A 216 15.10 1.05 3.01
CA LYS A 216 15.98 1.00 4.18
C LYS A 216 16.49 -0.39 4.52
N LEU A 217 15.65 -1.41 4.33
CA LEU A 217 15.95 -2.79 4.72
C LEU A 217 16.64 -3.60 3.62
N THR A 218 16.61 -3.12 2.37
CA THR A 218 17.13 -3.84 1.21
C THR A 218 18.31 -3.16 0.51
N THR A 219 18.56 -1.86 0.81
CA THR A 219 19.71 -1.13 0.27
C THR A 219 20.87 -1.22 1.29
N HIS A 220 21.98 -1.73 0.84
CA HIS A 220 23.26 -1.75 1.57
C HIS A 220 24.10 -0.54 1.21
#